data_d8cff3a19de172bb186b489f69897218
#
_entry.id   d8cff3a19de172bb186b489f69897218
#
_cell.length_a   1.000
_cell.length_b   1.000
_cell.length_c   1.000
_cell.angle_alpha   90.00
_cell.angle_beta   90.00
_cell.angle_gamma   90.00
#
_symmetry.space_group_name_H-M   'P 1'
#
loop_
_entity.id
_entity.type
_entity.pdbx_description
1 polymer ?
#
loop_
_entity_poly.entity_id
_entity_poly.type
_entity_poly.pdbx_seq_one_letter_code
_entity_poly.pdbx_strand_id
1 'polypeptide(L)'
;MSSKSKNKGNRFERLIVKMTKDFDEEIDIKRSRGSNGAALGKHEEVDILIGKDFKIQAKCRKAIGQWMIPNENVDAQVIKGDREDPLIVLKYDDWLEMLKYLIKSSWYKY
;
A
#
# COMPACT_ATOMS: atom_id res chain seq x y z
N MET A 1 -7.82 20.55 -11.28
CA MET A 1 -8.06 19.25 -10.63
C MET A 1 -9.23 19.37 -9.67
N SER A 2 -10.14 18.45 -9.72
CA SER A 2 -11.32 18.54 -8.89
C SER A 2 -11.00 18.14 -7.44
N SER A 3 -11.67 18.79 -6.49
CA SER A 3 -11.57 18.45 -5.08
C SER A 3 -12.05 17.02 -4.80
N LYS A 4 -12.90 16.46 -5.66
CA LYS A 4 -13.36 15.07 -5.58
C LYS A 4 -12.21 14.08 -5.66
N SER A 5 -11.31 14.24 -6.64
CA SER A 5 -10.17 13.35 -6.81
C SER A 5 -9.22 13.41 -5.63
N LYS A 6 -8.97 14.61 -5.12
CA LYS A 6 -8.13 14.81 -3.95
C LYS A 6 -8.72 14.16 -2.72
N ASN A 7 -10.04 14.36 -2.50
CA ASN A 7 -10.73 13.76 -1.35
C ASN A 7 -10.76 12.24 -1.42
N LYS A 8 -10.93 11.69 -2.62
CA LYS A 8 -10.90 10.24 -2.86
C LYS A 8 -9.54 9.66 -2.49
N GLY A 9 -8.46 10.31 -2.92
CA GLY A 9 -7.11 9.89 -2.59
C GLY A 9 -6.84 9.94 -1.09
N ASN A 10 -7.25 11.02 -0.44
CA ASN A 10 -7.06 11.19 1.00
C ASN A 10 -7.85 10.13 1.79
N ARG A 11 -9.06 9.81 1.36
CA ARG A 11 -9.87 8.77 2.00
C ARG A 11 -9.24 7.41 1.87
N PHE A 12 -8.67 7.11 0.70
CA PHE A 12 -8.01 5.83 0.47
C PHE A 12 -6.75 5.70 1.33
N GLU A 13 -5.95 6.75 1.41
CA GLU A 13 -4.76 6.75 2.27
C GLU A 13 -5.13 6.52 3.74
N ARG A 14 -6.19 7.18 4.23
CA ARG A 14 -6.68 6.97 5.58
C ARG A 14 -7.18 5.55 5.80
N LEU A 15 -7.83 4.99 4.78
CA LEU A 15 -8.30 3.61 4.86
C LEU A 15 -7.13 2.65 5.01
N ILE A 16 -6.05 2.85 4.25
CA ILE A 16 -4.86 2.01 4.33
C ILE A 16 -4.28 2.06 5.75
N VAL A 17 -4.15 3.26 6.31
CA VAL A 17 -3.65 3.43 7.67
C VAL A 17 -4.56 2.73 8.67
N LYS A 18 -5.88 2.92 8.52
CA LYS A 18 -6.85 2.29 9.42
C LYS A 18 -6.79 0.77 9.36
N MET A 19 -6.79 0.20 8.17
CA MET A 19 -6.71 -1.26 8.00
C MET A 19 -5.44 -1.82 8.66
N THR A 20 -4.34 -1.12 8.48
CA THR A 20 -3.05 -1.54 9.04
C THR A 20 -3.08 -1.49 10.57
N LYS A 21 -3.57 -0.40 11.14
CA LYS A 21 -3.65 -0.25 12.60
C LYS A 21 -4.69 -1.17 13.22
N ASP A 22 -5.80 -1.41 12.55
CA ASP A 22 -6.82 -2.36 13.04
C ASP A 22 -6.27 -3.79 13.05
N PHE A 23 -5.40 -4.11 12.10
CA PHE A 23 -4.77 -5.42 12.04
C PHE A 23 -3.73 -5.60 13.17
N ASP A 24 -2.89 -4.58 13.37
CA ASP A 24 -1.88 -4.57 14.42
C ASP A 24 -1.49 -3.12 14.71
N GLU A 25 -1.93 -2.60 15.86
CA GLU A 25 -1.69 -1.21 16.22
C GLU A 25 -0.21 -0.89 16.43
N GLU A 26 0.64 -1.89 16.61
CA GLU A 26 2.08 -1.68 16.79
C GLU A 26 2.83 -1.46 15.49
N ILE A 27 2.20 -1.70 14.35
CA ILE A 27 2.83 -1.43 13.06
C ILE A 27 3.04 0.08 12.94
N ASP A 28 4.28 0.48 12.70
CA ASP A 28 4.62 1.88 12.50
C ASP A 28 4.25 2.28 11.08
N ILE A 29 3.15 2.99 10.93
CA ILE A 29 2.68 3.47 9.65
C ILE A 29 2.37 4.97 9.74
N LYS A 30 2.84 5.72 8.77
CA LYS A 30 2.66 7.17 8.71
C LYS A 30 2.17 7.57 7.34
N ARG A 31 1.30 8.55 7.34
CA ARG A 31 0.76 9.13 6.13
C ARG A 31 1.41 10.50 5.92
N SER A 32 1.81 10.79 4.67
CA SER A 32 2.32 12.13 4.36
C SER A 32 1.14 13.11 4.29
N ARG A 33 1.31 14.27 4.89
CA ARG A 33 0.28 15.31 4.82
C ARG A 33 0.32 15.95 3.44
N GLY A 34 -0.87 16.12 2.84
CA GLY A 34 -0.99 16.70 1.52
C GLY A 34 -0.44 15.80 0.41
N SER A 35 -0.33 14.50 0.67
CA SER A 35 0.21 13.51 -0.27
C SER A 35 1.59 13.90 -0.79
N ASN A 36 2.43 14.43 0.10
CA ASN A 36 3.78 14.86 -0.22
C ASN A 36 4.77 14.19 0.71
N GLY A 37 5.49 13.22 0.19
CA GLY A 37 6.48 12.44 0.93
C GLY A 37 7.59 13.29 1.54
N ALA A 38 7.78 14.53 1.05
CA ALA A 38 8.78 15.44 1.61
C ALA A 38 8.55 15.70 3.09
N ALA A 39 7.29 15.69 3.54
CA ALA A 39 6.95 15.85 4.95
C ALA A 39 7.49 14.69 5.81
N LEU A 40 7.79 13.54 5.18
CA LEU A 40 8.37 12.36 5.82
C LEU A 40 9.86 12.23 5.50
N GLY A 41 10.45 13.22 4.85
CA GLY A 41 11.84 13.14 4.40
C GLY A 41 12.04 12.20 3.23
N LYS A 42 11.00 11.95 2.44
CA LYS A 42 11.01 11.03 1.31
C LYS A 42 10.61 11.75 0.03
N HIS A 43 10.67 11.03 -1.11
CA HIS A 43 10.24 11.56 -2.39
C HIS A 43 8.76 11.98 -2.31
N GLU A 44 8.39 13.00 -3.09
CA GLU A 44 7.02 13.53 -3.09
C GLU A 44 5.95 12.51 -3.49
N GLU A 45 6.32 11.45 -4.20
CA GLU A 45 5.39 10.39 -4.60
C GLU A 45 5.01 9.46 -3.45
N VAL A 46 5.71 9.52 -2.33
CA VAL A 46 5.45 8.63 -1.19
C VAL A 46 4.27 9.16 -0.40
N ASP A 47 3.18 8.41 -0.42
CA ASP A 47 1.96 8.78 0.30
C ASP A 47 1.93 8.20 1.70
N ILE A 48 2.50 7.02 1.88
CA ILE A 48 2.48 6.28 3.14
C ILE A 48 3.84 5.63 3.35
N LEU A 49 4.28 5.60 4.59
CA LEU A 49 5.53 4.97 4.99
C LEU A 49 5.27 3.96 6.09
N ILE A 50 5.70 2.72 5.89
CA ILE A 50 5.68 1.69 6.92
C ILE A 50 7.12 1.52 7.40
N GLY A 51 7.32 1.70 8.70
CA GLY A 51 8.66 1.69 9.27
C GLY A 51 9.48 2.86 8.76
N LYS A 52 10.75 2.63 8.54
CA LYS A 52 11.67 3.69 8.09
C LYS A 52 11.70 3.84 6.57
N ASP A 53 11.58 2.73 5.85
CA ASP A 53 11.95 2.72 4.45
C ASP A 53 10.95 2.07 3.49
N PHE A 54 9.89 1.47 3.98
CA PHE A 54 8.93 0.86 3.06
C PHE A 54 7.94 1.92 2.57
N LYS A 55 8.16 2.37 1.35
CA LYS A 55 7.48 3.50 0.75
C LYS A 55 6.32 3.02 -0.11
N ILE A 56 5.14 3.57 0.13
CA ILE A 56 3.93 3.21 -0.60
C ILE A 56 3.37 4.44 -1.30
N GLN A 57 3.02 4.28 -2.56
CA GLN A 57 2.20 5.23 -3.28
C GLN A 57 0.80 4.62 -3.39
N ALA A 58 -0.20 5.33 -2.92
CA ALA A 58 -1.58 4.86 -2.94
C ALA A 58 -2.32 5.45 -4.14
N LYS A 59 -2.99 4.60 -4.89
CA LYS A 59 -3.76 5.02 -6.06
C LYS A 59 -5.13 4.38 -6.01
N CYS A 60 -6.17 5.20 -6.08
CA CYS A 60 -7.54 4.74 -6.12
C CYS A 60 -8.18 5.19 -7.43
N ARG A 61 -8.71 4.25 -8.18
CA ARG A 61 -9.38 4.50 -9.46
C ARG A 61 -10.80 3.96 -9.38
N LYS A 62 -11.63 4.38 -10.32
CA LYS A 62 -13.02 3.92 -10.39
C LYS A 62 -13.09 2.39 -10.41
N ALA A 63 -12.19 1.75 -11.12
CA ALA A 63 -12.09 0.30 -11.18
C ALA A 63 -10.68 -0.09 -11.59
N ILE A 64 -10.31 -1.33 -11.28
CA ILE A 64 -9.08 -1.94 -11.77
C ILE A 64 -9.47 -3.12 -12.67
N GLY A 65 -8.57 -3.50 -13.56
CA GLY A 65 -8.86 -4.60 -14.48
C GLY A 65 -9.15 -5.89 -13.74
N GLN A 66 -10.23 -6.56 -14.11
CA GLN A 66 -10.63 -7.79 -13.45
C GLN A 66 -9.57 -8.89 -13.55
N TRP A 67 -8.85 -8.93 -14.66
CA TRP A 67 -7.80 -9.94 -14.85
C TRP A 67 -6.65 -9.81 -13.84
N MET A 68 -6.51 -8.64 -13.23
CA MET A 68 -5.47 -8.40 -12.22
C MET A 68 -5.87 -8.88 -10.83
N ILE A 69 -7.16 -9.09 -10.60
CA ILE A 69 -7.67 -9.38 -9.26
C ILE A 69 -7.58 -10.88 -8.97
N PRO A 70 -6.87 -11.30 -7.91
CA PRO A 70 -6.87 -12.71 -7.51
C PRO A 70 -8.29 -13.15 -7.18
N ASN A 71 -8.71 -14.28 -7.73
CA ASN A 71 -10.01 -14.83 -7.40
C ASN A 71 -9.91 -15.73 -6.17
N GLU A 72 -11.03 -16.31 -5.77
CA GLU A 72 -11.12 -17.13 -4.55
C GLU A 72 -10.24 -18.39 -4.57
N ASN A 73 -9.76 -18.80 -5.73
CA ASN A 73 -8.96 -20.01 -5.86
C ASN A 73 -7.46 -19.77 -5.74
N VAL A 74 -7.03 -18.52 -5.72
CA VAL A 74 -5.60 -18.17 -5.64
C VAL A 74 -5.38 -17.04 -4.65
N ASP A 75 -4.22 -17.01 -4.05
CA ASP A 75 -3.88 -15.97 -3.07
C ASP A 75 -3.32 -14.73 -3.74
N ALA A 76 -2.71 -14.87 -4.90
CA ALA A 76 -2.06 -13.76 -5.58
C ALA A 76 -2.04 -13.99 -7.08
N GLN A 77 -1.88 -12.89 -7.81
CA GLN A 77 -1.62 -12.91 -9.23
C GLN A 77 -0.21 -12.36 -9.46
N VAL A 78 0.58 -13.06 -10.24
CA VAL A 78 1.82 -12.49 -10.75
C VAL A 78 1.56 -12.05 -12.17
N ILE A 79 1.75 -10.79 -12.45
CA ILE A 79 1.40 -10.19 -13.73
C ILE A 79 2.61 -9.52 -14.35
N LYS A 80 2.61 -9.45 -15.66
CA LYS A 80 3.73 -8.87 -16.39
C LYS A 80 3.26 -8.38 -17.75
N GLY A 81 3.74 -7.22 -18.19
CA GLY A 81 3.65 -6.81 -19.58
C GLY A 81 4.86 -7.31 -20.34
N ASP A 82 4.79 -7.25 -21.66
CA ASP A 82 5.94 -7.61 -22.50
C ASP A 82 7.07 -6.63 -22.20
N ARG A 83 8.28 -7.17 -21.99
CA ARG A 83 9.49 -6.38 -21.67
C ARG A 83 9.41 -5.56 -20.38
N GLU A 84 8.47 -5.93 -19.51
CA GLU A 84 8.34 -5.29 -18.20
C GLU A 84 8.66 -6.30 -17.10
N ASP A 85 9.02 -5.78 -15.94
CA ASP A 85 9.28 -6.64 -14.79
C ASP A 85 7.98 -7.20 -14.22
N PRO A 86 8.00 -8.44 -13.71
CA PRO A 86 6.82 -8.99 -13.07
C PRO A 86 6.43 -8.22 -11.82
N LEU A 87 5.13 -8.13 -11.59
CA LEU A 87 4.55 -7.55 -10.39
C LEU A 87 3.67 -8.58 -9.71
N ILE A 88 3.53 -8.49 -8.40
CA ILE A 88 2.61 -9.34 -7.67
C ILE A 88 1.43 -8.51 -7.18
N VAL A 89 0.22 -9.06 -7.35
CA VAL A 89 -1.02 -8.46 -6.85
C VAL A 89 -1.63 -9.42 -5.86
N LEU A 90 -1.89 -8.95 -4.66
CA LEU A 90 -2.56 -9.71 -3.63
C LEU A 90 -3.44 -8.77 -2.81
N LYS A 91 -4.38 -9.33 -2.07
CA LYS A 91 -5.24 -8.51 -1.25
C LYS A 91 -4.42 -7.86 -0.14
N TYR A 92 -4.77 -6.64 0.23
CA TYR A 92 -4.03 -5.91 1.26
C TYR A 92 -4.02 -6.65 2.60
N ASP A 93 -5.12 -7.31 2.95
CA ASP A 93 -5.19 -8.12 4.18
C ASP A 93 -4.17 -9.26 4.17
N ASP A 94 -3.97 -9.92 3.03
CA ASP A 94 -2.98 -10.99 2.90
C ASP A 94 -1.56 -10.43 3.01
N TRP A 95 -1.34 -9.25 2.46
CA TRP A 95 -0.07 -8.53 2.61
C TRP A 95 0.22 -8.23 4.08
N LEU A 96 -0.80 -7.82 4.85
CA LEU A 96 -0.63 -7.53 6.28
C LEU A 96 -0.21 -8.79 7.06
N GLU A 97 -0.79 -9.95 6.71
CA GLU A 97 -0.38 -11.22 7.32
C GLU A 97 1.11 -11.50 7.07
N MET A 98 1.55 -11.30 5.84
CA MET A 98 2.96 -11.48 5.48
C MET A 98 3.86 -10.49 6.21
N LEU A 99 3.43 -9.23 6.28
CA LEU A 99 4.18 -8.18 6.97
C LEU A 99 4.38 -8.52 8.44
N LYS A 100 3.36 -9.07 9.08
CA LYS A 100 3.45 -9.50 10.48
C LYS A 100 4.56 -10.55 10.68
N TYR A 101 4.65 -11.52 9.77
CA TYR A 101 5.72 -12.51 9.81
C TYR A 101 7.10 -11.87 9.63
N LEU A 102 7.23 -10.97 8.70
CA LEU A 102 8.50 -10.29 8.44
C LEU A 102 8.96 -9.51 9.67
N ILE A 103 8.05 -8.83 10.32
CA ILE A 103 8.34 -8.06 11.53
C ILE A 103 8.80 -8.98 12.65
N LYS A 104 8.08 -10.07 12.88
CA LYS A 104 8.39 -11.03 13.96
C LYS A 104 9.72 -11.72 13.75
N SER A 105 10.10 -11.97 12.49
CA SER A 105 11.36 -12.65 12.17
C SER A 105 12.56 -11.71 12.19
N SER A 106 12.34 -10.44 12.48
CA SER A 106 13.36 -9.38 12.44
C SER A 106 13.99 -9.19 11.07
N TRP A 107 13.33 -9.71 10.03
CA TRP A 107 13.78 -9.52 8.66
C TRP A 107 13.63 -8.06 8.23
N TYR A 108 12.54 -7.44 8.63
CA TYR A 108 12.25 -6.04 8.32
C TYR A 108 12.57 -5.18 9.53
N LYS A 109 13.57 -4.32 9.40
CA LYS A 109 13.95 -3.40 10.47
C LYS A 109 13.32 -2.03 10.23
N TYR A 110 12.57 -1.60 11.18
CA TYR A 110 11.94 -0.29 11.15
C TYR A 110 12.91 0.83 11.41
#